data_d2fe02696d7cbefbc060fa30781e3097
#
_entry.id   d2fe02696d7cbefbc060fa30781e3097
#
_cell.length_a   1.000
_cell.length_b   1.000
_cell.length_c   1.000
_cell.angle_alpha   90.00
_cell.angle_beta   90.00
_cell.angle_gamma   90.00
#
_symmetry.space_group_name_H-M   'P 1'
#
loop_
_entity.id
_entity.type
_entity.pdbx_description
1 polymer ?
#
loop_
_entity_poly.entity_id
_entity_poly.type
_entity_poly.pdbx_seq_one_letter_code
_entity_poly.pdbx_strand_id
1 'polypeptide(L)'
;MPTVRLRDASEYPPAAQKLFELSKLWFGYDFAQPPAMSRVLAWDAEFGGPHGRAMKRAMSPGEFSRAEKEMVAAVVSGVNACNY
;
A
#
# COMPACT_ATOMS: atom_id res chain seq x y z
N MET A 1 -15.38 -4.86 6.92
CA MET A 1 -15.82 -3.45 6.81
C MET A 1 -14.73 -2.52 7.31
N PRO A 2 -14.34 -1.49 6.56
CA PRO A 2 -13.41 -0.51 7.10
C PRO A 2 -14.06 0.31 8.22
N THR A 3 -13.25 0.65 9.22
CA THR A 3 -13.71 1.48 10.34
C THR A 3 -13.69 2.96 10.04
N VAL A 4 -13.04 3.35 8.95
CA VAL A 4 -13.01 4.73 8.47
C VAL A 4 -13.58 4.80 7.07
N ARG A 5 -14.12 5.97 6.72
CA ARG A 5 -14.61 6.17 5.36
C ARG A 5 -13.44 6.24 4.40
N LEU A 6 -13.47 5.41 3.37
CA LEU A 6 -12.46 5.44 2.31
C LEU A 6 -12.95 6.33 1.18
N ARG A 7 -12.09 7.26 0.74
CA ARG A 7 -12.37 8.07 -0.42
C ARG A 7 -12.09 7.29 -1.69
N ASP A 8 -12.83 7.62 -2.74
CA ASP A 8 -12.45 7.19 -4.08
C ASP A 8 -11.11 7.81 -4.45
N ALA A 9 -10.28 7.08 -5.20
CA ALA A 9 -8.95 7.59 -5.57
C ALA A 9 -9.02 8.94 -6.28
N SER A 10 -10.07 9.18 -7.05
CA SER A 10 -10.27 10.44 -7.78
C SER A 10 -10.51 11.65 -6.87
N GLU A 11 -10.91 11.42 -5.61
CA GLU A 11 -11.15 12.49 -4.65
C GLU A 11 -9.87 13.04 -4.01
N TYR A 12 -8.75 12.37 -4.22
CA TYR A 12 -7.47 12.79 -3.64
C TYR A 12 -6.78 13.83 -4.53
N PRO A 13 -5.89 14.67 -3.93
CA PRO A 13 -5.12 15.64 -4.72
C PRO A 13 -4.24 14.95 -5.77
N PRO A 14 -3.84 15.67 -6.83
CA PRO A 14 -2.99 15.08 -7.87
C PRO A 14 -1.71 14.43 -7.36
N ALA A 15 -1.09 15.00 -6.32
CA ALA A 15 0.12 14.42 -5.73
C ALA A 15 -0.13 13.04 -5.16
N ALA A 16 -1.27 12.84 -4.48
CA ALA A 16 -1.64 11.54 -3.94
C ALA A 16 -1.97 10.55 -5.05
N GLN A 17 -2.65 11.01 -6.09
CA GLN A 17 -2.95 10.15 -7.24
C GLN A 17 -1.68 9.67 -7.94
N LYS A 18 -0.67 10.53 -8.03
CA LYS A 18 0.63 10.15 -8.58
C LYS A 18 1.30 9.07 -7.72
N LEU A 19 1.19 9.19 -6.39
CA LEU A 19 1.70 8.16 -5.48
C LEU A 19 0.98 6.83 -5.66
N PHE A 20 -0.32 6.84 -5.88
CA PHE A 20 -1.07 5.61 -6.16
C PHE A 20 -0.57 4.94 -7.44
N GLU A 21 -0.33 5.70 -8.49
CA GLU A 21 0.21 5.18 -9.74
C GLU A 21 1.60 4.56 -9.54
N LEU A 22 2.47 5.24 -8.81
CA LEU A 22 3.81 4.73 -8.51
C LEU A 22 3.75 3.47 -7.66
N SER A 23 2.86 3.42 -6.68
CA SER A 23 2.69 2.23 -5.84
C SER A 23 2.23 1.03 -6.66
N LYS A 24 1.34 1.24 -7.61
CA LYS A 24 0.90 0.21 -8.52
C LYS A 24 2.07 -0.38 -9.30
N LEU A 25 2.94 0.49 -9.80
CA LEU A 25 4.13 0.09 -10.53
C LEU A 25 5.12 -0.65 -9.63
N TRP A 26 5.36 -0.12 -8.42
CA TRP A 26 6.34 -0.69 -7.49
C TRP A 26 5.92 -2.05 -6.95
N PHE A 27 4.65 -2.24 -6.64
CA PHE A 27 4.17 -3.46 -6.00
C PHE A 27 3.48 -4.42 -6.97
N GLY A 28 3.32 -4.01 -8.22
CA GLY A 28 2.85 -4.90 -9.28
C GLY A 28 1.39 -5.34 -9.16
N TYR A 29 0.54 -4.54 -8.53
CA TYR A 29 -0.89 -4.84 -8.50
C TYR A 29 -1.64 -4.10 -9.61
N ASP A 30 -2.82 -4.59 -9.93
CA ASP A 30 -3.68 -4.00 -10.95
C ASP A 30 -5.13 -4.03 -10.48
N PHE A 31 -5.42 -3.22 -9.46
CA PHE A 31 -6.77 -3.08 -8.93
C PHE A 31 -7.42 -1.82 -9.47
N ALA A 32 -8.74 -1.82 -9.58
CA ALA A 32 -9.50 -0.64 -10.01
C ALA A 32 -9.30 0.55 -9.06
N GLN A 33 -9.17 0.26 -7.76
CA GLN A 33 -8.90 1.25 -6.73
C GLN A 33 -7.61 0.86 -6.01
N PRO A 34 -6.85 1.84 -5.48
CA PRO A 34 -5.69 1.52 -4.64
C PRO A 34 -6.10 0.71 -3.42
N PRO A 35 -5.19 -0.07 -2.83
CA PRO A 35 -5.49 -0.79 -1.60
C PRO A 35 -6.05 0.14 -0.51
N ALA A 36 -6.94 -0.40 0.33
CA ALA A 36 -7.55 0.38 1.40
C ALA A 36 -6.52 1.06 2.28
N MET A 37 -5.44 0.37 2.61
CA MET A 37 -4.36 0.94 3.43
C MET A 37 -3.76 2.18 2.77
N SER A 38 -3.52 2.14 1.46
CA SER A 38 -3.00 3.30 0.72
C SER A 38 -3.96 4.48 0.77
N ARG A 39 -5.25 4.22 0.66
CA ARG A 39 -6.27 5.28 0.71
C ARG A 39 -6.38 5.87 2.11
N VAL A 40 -6.24 5.06 3.15
CA VAL A 40 -6.22 5.56 4.53
C VAL A 40 -4.99 6.44 4.78
N LEU A 41 -3.82 5.97 4.38
CA LEU A 41 -2.57 6.70 4.58
C LEU A 41 -2.53 8.01 3.80
N ALA A 42 -3.21 8.07 2.66
CA ALA A 42 -3.26 9.28 1.84
C ALA A 42 -4.07 10.42 2.47
N TRP A 43 -4.82 10.17 3.56
CA TRP A 43 -5.47 11.23 4.31
C TRP A 43 -4.46 12.23 4.87
N ASP A 44 -3.25 11.77 5.18
CA ASP A 44 -2.15 12.61 5.64
C ASP A 44 -0.93 12.33 4.76
N ALA A 45 -0.75 13.14 3.72
CA ALA A 45 0.32 12.96 2.76
C ALA A 45 1.71 13.06 3.41
N GLU A 46 1.84 13.86 4.46
CA GLU A 46 3.09 14.03 5.17
C GLU A 46 3.55 12.75 5.87
N PHE A 47 2.59 11.95 6.31
CA PHE A 47 2.86 10.63 6.87
C PHE A 47 2.85 9.54 5.79
N GLY A 48 1.86 9.57 4.92
CA GLY A 48 1.66 8.53 3.91
C GLY A 48 2.78 8.42 2.90
N GLY A 49 3.35 9.55 2.49
CA GLY A 49 4.46 9.57 1.55
C GLY A 49 5.71 8.85 2.06
N PRO A 50 6.25 9.28 3.23
CA PRO A 50 7.38 8.59 3.84
C PRO A 50 7.09 7.12 4.15
N HIS A 51 5.89 6.80 4.62
CA HIS A 51 5.49 5.42 4.89
C HIS A 51 5.55 4.58 3.60
N GLY A 52 5.06 5.12 2.49
CA GLY A 52 5.11 4.45 1.21
C GLY A 52 6.53 4.17 0.75
N ARG A 53 7.42 5.12 0.93
CA ARG A 53 8.84 4.94 0.60
C ARG A 53 9.49 3.87 1.47
N ALA A 54 9.16 3.84 2.76
CA ALA A 54 9.65 2.81 3.67
C ALA A 54 9.15 1.43 3.25
N MET A 55 7.90 1.31 2.89
CA MET A 55 7.32 0.06 2.42
C MET A 55 7.95 -0.41 1.11
N LYS A 56 8.22 0.52 0.20
CA LYS A 56 8.94 0.17 -1.03
C LYS A 56 10.28 -0.47 -0.71
N ARG A 57 11.05 0.13 0.21
CA ARG A 57 12.34 -0.43 0.62
C ARG A 57 12.17 -1.77 1.32
N ALA A 58 11.18 -1.88 2.20
CA ALA A 58 10.93 -3.11 2.95
C ALA A 58 10.61 -4.28 2.03
N MET A 59 9.85 -4.05 0.96
CA MET A 59 9.43 -5.10 0.05
C MET A 59 10.39 -5.32 -1.13
N SER A 60 11.39 -4.44 -1.28
CA SER A 60 12.40 -4.61 -2.33
C SER A 60 13.38 -5.72 -1.97
N PRO A 61 13.93 -6.44 -2.96
CA PRO A 61 14.89 -7.50 -2.68
C PRO A 61 16.11 -6.99 -1.91
N GLY A 62 16.60 -7.80 -0.98
CA GLY A 62 17.78 -7.54 -0.18
C GLY A 62 18.39 -8.87 0.22
N GLU A 63 18.65 -9.09 1.50
CA GLU A 63 19.06 -10.41 1.99
C GLU A 63 17.98 -11.46 1.72
N PHE A 64 16.71 -11.01 1.81
CA PHE A 64 15.57 -11.86 1.45
C PHE A 64 15.07 -11.43 0.07
N SER A 65 14.66 -12.40 -0.74
CA SER A 65 14.05 -12.14 -2.04
C SER A 65 12.67 -11.50 -1.87
N ARG A 66 12.16 -10.89 -2.92
CA ARG A 66 10.79 -10.37 -2.92
C ARG A 66 9.78 -11.47 -2.60
N ALA A 67 9.97 -12.67 -3.15
CA ALA A 67 9.08 -13.79 -2.90
C ALA A 67 9.06 -14.18 -1.42
N GLU A 68 10.22 -14.21 -0.77
CA GLU A 68 10.30 -14.51 0.66
C GLU A 68 9.59 -13.46 1.49
N LYS A 69 9.76 -12.19 1.14
CA LYS A 69 9.07 -11.08 1.83
C LYS A 69 7.56 -11.14 1.65
N GLU A 70 7.10 -11.51 0.47
CA GLU A 70 5.66 -11.70 0.21
C GLU A 70 5.10 -12.85 1.04
N MET A 71 5.85 -13.93 1.20
CA MET A 71 5.43 -15.06 2.04
C MET A 71 5.28 -14.64 3.49
N VAL A 72 6.22 -13.87 4.02
CA VAL A 72 6.14 -13.34 5.39
C VAL A 72 4.92 -12.44 5.53
N ALA A 73 4.71 -11.56 4.57
CA ALA A 73 3.55 -10.65 4.59
C ALA A 73 2.24 -11.44 4.58
N ALA A 74 2.16 -12.50 3.77
CA ALA A 74 0.96 -13.34 3.70
C ALA A 74 0.67 -14.04 5.03
N VAL A 75 1.70 -14.56 5.69
CA VAL A 75 1.54 -15.22 7.00
C VAL A 75 1.09 -14.20 8.05
N VAL A 76 1.72 -13.04 8.11
CA VAL A 76 1.36 -11.99 9.06
C VAL A 76 -0.09 -11.56 8.83
N SER A 77 -0.49 -11.35 7.58
CA SER A 77 -1.86 -10.98 7.24
C SER A 77 -2.86 -12.05 7.65
N GLY A 78 -2.49 -13.34 7.46
CA GLY A 78 -3.34 -14.46 7.88
C GLY A 78 -3.54 -14.49 9.38
N VAL A 79 -2.47 -14.29 10.16
CA VAL A 79 -2.54 -14.23 11.63
C VAL A 79 -3.43 -13.08 12.08
N ASN A 80 -3.38 -11.95 11.39
CA ASN A 80 -4.18 -10.77 11.70
C ASN A 80 -5.58 -10.81 11.10
N ALA A 81 -5.96 -11.91 10.46
CA ALA A 81 -7.26 -12.05 9.80
C ALA A 81 -7.55 -10.91 8.80
N CYS A 82 -6.53 -10.48 8.07
CA CYS A 82 -6.68 -9.43 7.07
C CYS A 82 -7.37 -10.00 5.82
N ASN A 83 -8.43 -9.31 5.36
CA ASN A 83 -9.19 -9.73 4.17
C ASN A 83 -8.52 -9.32 2.86
N TYR A 84 -7.46 -8.57 2.94
CA TYR A 84 -6.76 -8.03 1.78
C TYR A 84 -5.42 -8.72 1.59
#